data_200d9d4c2ecb1b50c04d16b27b90f68c
#
_entry.id   200d9d4c2ecb1b50c04d16b27b90f68c
#
_cell.length_a   1.000
_cell.length_b   1.000
_cell.length_c   1.000
_cell.angle_alpha   90.00
_cell.angle_beta   90.00
_cell.angle_gamma   90.00
#
_symmetry.space_group_name_H-M   'P 1'
#
loop_
_entity.id
_entity.type
_entity.pdbx_description
1 polymer ?
#
loop_
_entity_poly.entity_id
_entity_poly.type
_entity_poly.pdbx_seq_one_letter_code
_entity_poly.pdbx_strand_id
1 'polypeptide(L)'
;MRGTRLWLVIAMIIGLLASAIVAGCGDDDDDSSGGSDESADLGLLQDGTLSVASDIPYPPFEQGDPPDYEGFDIDLINAVADEMGLEVEMQDQPFEVILAGQQGRFDLSIAATTIKPSRENRVDFSDPYFEASQSLLVPADSDIESVEDITSDTVVGAEDTTTGETYANEETDGEVRSYAGINEAFTALDNGQVDAVINDLPSSASAVEDSDGDLEIIQEFPTEELYGIVIPEDSDALVDAVNEALATVKEDGTLDEIYQEWFGTDAPDTVLEATHEPT
;
A
#
# COMPACT_ATOMS: atom_id res chain seq x y z
N MET A 1 61.04 -6.96 -4.08
CA MET A 1 61.82 -6.08 -4.99
C MET A 1 60.86 -4.95 -5.31
N ARG A 2 61.05 -3.82 -4.69
CA ARG A 2 61.66 -2.57 -5.22
C ARG A 2 60.86 -2.09 -6.42
N GLY A 3 60.34 -0.88 -6.48
CA GLY A 3 60.60 0.39 -5.81
C GLY A 3 59.64 1.40 -6.39
N THR A 4 59.30 2.29 -5.58
CA THR A 4 59.74 3.69 -5.43
C THR A 4 59.17 4.67 -6.42
N ARG A 5 58.33 5.59 -5.84
CA ARG A 5 58.61 7.04 -5.70
C ARG A 5 58.50 7.85 -7.02
N LEU A 6 57.79 8.98 -7.05
CA LEU A 6 58.24 10.31 -6.59
C LEU A 6 57.18 11.34 -7.04
N TRP A 7 56.57 12.16 -6.21
CA TRP A 7 56.89 13.56 -5.91
C TRP A 7 57.05 14.45 -7.13
N LEU A 8 56.42 15.59 -7.29
CA LEU A 8 56.54 16.91 -6.65
C LEU A 8 55.66 17.91 -7.46
N VAL A 9 54.96 18.82 -6.94
CA VAL A 9 55.13 20.06 -6.15
C VAL A 9 54.77 21.32 -6.97
N ILE A 10 53.88 22.15 -6.36
CA ILE A 10 53.84 23.62 -6.24
C ILE A 10 53.65 24.48 -7.52
N ALA A 11 52.63 25.35 -7.51
CA ALA A 11 52.84 26.79 -7.53
C ALA A 11 51.57 27.59 -7.16
N MET A 12 51.69 28.30 -6.10
CA MET A 12 50.85 29.36 -5.56
C MET A 12 51.13 30.64 -6.35
N ILE A 13 50.12 31.36 -6.84
CA ILE A 13 50.23 32.76 -7.20
C ILE A 13 49.09 33.54 -6.55
N ILE A 14 49.47 34.37 -5.62
CA ILE A 14 48.70 35.46 -4.99
C ILE A 14 48.75 36.65 -5.93
N GLY A 15 47.60 37.26 -6.19
CA GLY A 15 47.53 38.56 -6.88
C GLY A 15 46.41 39.40 -6.33
N LEU A 16 46.75 40.27 -5.37
CA LEU A 16 45.94 41.40 -4.87
C LEU A 16 46.02 42.57 -5.82
N LEU A 17 44.88 43.27 -6.07
CA LEU A 17 44.79 44.74 -6.33
C LEU A 17 43.30 45.06 -6.50
N ALA A 18 42.61 45.62 -5.58
CA ALA A 18 42.37 47.03 -5.16
C ALA A 18 41.42 47.80 -6.08
N SER A 19 40.26 48.05 -5.54
CA SER A 19 39.37 49.23 -5.51
C SER A 19 39.05 50.01 -6.81
N ALA A 20 37.75 50.09 -7.10
CA ALA A 20 37.12 51.37 -7.48
C ALA A 20 35.62 51.33 -7.15
N ILE A 21 35.16 52.21 -6.28
CA ILE A 21 33.77 52.52 -5.98
C ILE A 21 33.26 53.42 -7.09
N VAL A 22 32.15 53.05 -7.75
CA VAL A 22 31.30 53.99 -8.49
C VAL A 22 29.89 53.77 -8.05
N ALA A 23 29.34 54.74 -7.37
CA ALA A 23 27.92 54.89 -7.09
C ALA A 23 27.20 55.24 -8.40
N GLY A 24 26.18 54.43 -8.77
CA GLY A 24 25.23 54.72 -9.87
C GLY A 24 23.89 54.17 -9.46
N CYS A 25 22.99 55.09 -9.06
CA CYS A 25 21.55 54.80 -9.04
C CYS A 25 21.06 54.58 -10.43
N GLY A 26 20.36 53.48 -10.66
CA GLY A 26 19.55 53.17 -11.81
C GLY A 26 18.52 52.15 -11.40
N ASP A 27 17.26 52.63 -11.29
CA ASP A 27 16.09 51.80 -11.26
C ASP A 27 16.02 51.07 -12.62
N ASP A 28 16.13 49.76 -12.59
CA ASP A 28 15.59 48.90 -13.62
C ASP A 28 15.02 47.65 -12.91
N ASP A 29 13.67 47.59 -13.01
CA ASP A 29 12.86 46.44 -12.66
C ASP A 29 13.28 45.24 -13.54
N ASP A 30 14.19 44.42 -13.09
CA ASP A 30 14.38 43.06 -13.59
C ASP A 30 13.63 42.09 -12.68
N ASP A 31 12.41 41.89 -13.12
CA ASP A 31 11.51 40.79 -12.73
C ASP A 31 12.19 39.46 -13.12
N SER A 32 13.18 39.01 -12.35
CA SER A 32 13.64 37.63 -12.37
C SER A 32 12.65 36.82 -11.52
N SER A 33 11.53 36.46 -12.17
CA SER A 33 10.74 35.32 -11.77
C SER A 33 11.62 34.06 -11.87
N GLY A 34 12.44 33.84 -10.86
CA GLY A 34 12.91 32.53 -10.51
C GLY A 34 11.67 31.78 -10.00
N GLY A 35 11.09 30.95 -10.84
CA GLY A 35 10.18 29.92 -10.39
C GLY A 35 11.02 29.04 -9.43
N SER A 36 10.90 29.29 -8.16
CA SER A 36 11.02 28.23 -7.19
C SER A 36 9.76 27.40 -7.43
N ASP A 37 9.90 26.23 -7.98
CA ASP A 37 8.93 25.17 -7.71
C ASP A 37 8.88 25.08 -6.17
N GLU A 38 7.88 25.71 -5.58
CA GLU A 38 7.49 25.40 -4.22
C GLU A 38 6.91 23.98 -4.31
N SER A 39 7.77 22.97 -4.18
CA SER A 39 7.30 21.65 -3.85
C SER A 39 6.46 21.81 -2.58
N ALA A 40 5.21 21.41 -2.64
CA ALA A 40 4.33 21.45 -1.48
C ALA A 40 5.02 20.72 -0.33
N ASP A 41 4.96 21.29 0.87
CA ASP A 41 5.42 20.61 2.08
C ASP A 41 4.42 19.46 2.34
N LEU A 42 4.82 18.24 2.03
CA LEU A 42 4.00 17.04 2.20
C LEU A 42 3.89 16.61 3.66
N GLY A 43 4.61 17.24 4.58
CA GLY A 43 4.61 16.90 6.00
C GLY A 43 5.25 15.56 6.32
N LEU A 44 6.14 15.06 5.45
CA LEU A 44 6.81 13.76 5.62
C LEU A 44 7.64 13.71 6.91
N LEU A 45 7.73 12.52 7.51
CA LEU A 45 8.55 12.28 8.70
C LEU A 45 10.03 12.47 8.43
N GLN A 46 10.48 12.20 7.20
CA GLN A 46 11.84 12.39 6.74
C GLN A 46 11.86 12.92 5.31
N ASP A 47 12.55 14.04 5.09
CA ASP A 47 12.70 14.63 3.76
C ASP A 47 13.24 13.60 2.74
N GLY A 48 12.56 13.46 1.61
CA GLY A 48 12.96 12.58 0.52
C GLY A 48 12.65 11.10 0.73
N THR A 49 12.02 10.73 1.84
CA THR A 49 11.65 9.34 2.15
C THR A 49 10.16 9.26 2.46
N LEU A 50 9.46 8.32 1.83
CA LEU A 50 8.10 7.95 2.14
C LEU A 50 8.10 6.75 3.09
N SER A 51 7.74 6.97 4.35
CA SER A 51 7.62 5.92 5.35
C SER A 51 6.25 5.24 5.22
N VAL A 52 6.24 3.99 4.81
CA VAL A 52 5.04 3.22 4.44
C VAL A 52 4.81 2.08 5.41
N ALA A 53 3.63 2.04 6.04
CA ALA A 53 3.20 0.88 6.83
C ALA A 53 2.42 -0.11 5.95
N SER A 54 2.59 -1.41 6.23
CA SER A 54 1.85 -2.48 5.59
C SER A 54 1.70 -3.66 6.55
N ASP A 55 0.64 -4.46 6.43
CA ASP A 55 0.40 -5.63 7.28
C ASP A 55 0.92 -6.89 6.58
N ILE A 56 2.17 -7.21 6.86
CA ILE A 56 2.93 -8.24 6.15
C ILE A 56 3.05 -9.50 7.01
N PRO A 57 2.64 -10.69 6.50
CA PRO A 57 2.33 -10.99 5.10
C PRO A 57 0.82 -11.05 4.78
N TYR A 58 0.41 -10.49 3.63
CA TYR A 58 -0.92 -10.62 3.01
C TYR A 58 -0.78 -10.92 1.51
N PRO A 59 -0.37 -12.13 1.09
CA PRO A 59 -0.19 -12.44 -0.33
C PRO A 59 -1.50 -12.35 -1.13
N PRO A 60 -1.45 -11.92 -2.42
CA PRO A 60 -0.28 -11.54 -3.20
C PRO A 60 0.06 -10.05 -3.11
N PHE A 61 -0.55 -9.28 -2.18
CA PHE A 61 -0.38 -7.83 -2.08
C PHE A 61 0.93 -7.44 -1.41
N GLU A 62 1.26 -8.06 -0.27
CA GLU A 62 2.52 -7.84 0.46
C GLU A 62 3.02 -9.13 1.12
N GLN A 63 4.28 -9.44 0.89
CA GLN A 63 4.94 -10.64 1.42
C GLN A 63 6.46 -10.48 1.50
N GLY A 64 7.14 -11.52 2.00
CA GLY A 64 8.58 -11.54 2.16
C GLY A 64 9.06 -11.13 3.55
N ASP A 65 10.37 -10.99 3.69
CA ASP A 65 11.04 -10.60 4.93
C ASP A 65 11.87 -9.32 4.73
N PRO A 66 12.07 -8.50 5.77
CA PRO A 66 12.89 -7.30 5.65
C PRO A 66 14.34 -7.60 5.22
N PRO A 67 14.94 -6.83 4.31
CA PRO A 67 14.38 -5.68 3.61
C PRO A 67 13.69 -6.02 2.27
N ASP A 68 13.61 -7.30 1.91
CA ASP A 68 13.24 -7.79 0.59
C ASP A 68 11.73 -8.12 0.55
N TYR A 69 10.88 -7.10 0.70
CA TYR A 69 9.44 -7.24 0.53
C TYR A 69 9.05 -7.22 -0.94
N GLU A 70 7.99 -7.96 -1.30
CA GLU A 70 7.44 -8.05 -2.65
C GLU A 70 5.91 -8.16 -2.59
N GLY A 71 5.23 -7.88 -3.69
CA GLY A 71 3.77 -7.95 -3.77
C GLY A 71 3.19 -6.82 -4.61
N PHE A 72 1.92 -6.95 -4.96
CA PHE A 72 1.21 -5.97 -5.76
C PHE A 72 1.25 -4.57 -5.12
N ASP A 73 0.96 -4.47 -3.82
CA ASP A 73 0.96 -3.22 -3.06
C ASP A 73 2.38 -2.65 -2.93
N ILE A 74 3.39 -3.53 -2.81
CA ILE A 74 4.80 -3.13 -2.73
C ILE A 74 5.25 -2.51 -4.06
N ASP A 75 4.92 -3.14 -5.19
CA ASP A 75 5.29 -2.62 -6.51
C ASP A 75 4.54 -1.31 -6.80
N LEU A 76 3.25 -1.24 -6.45
CA LEU A 76 2.46 -0.03 -6.64
C LEU A 76 2.98 1.15 -5.83
N ILE A 77 3.27 0.95 -4.53
CA ILE A 77 3.73 2.07 -3.70
C ILE A 77 5.14 2.54 -4.10
N ASN A 78 5.98 1.65 -4.59
CA ASN A 78 7.27 2.04 -5.17
C ASN A 78 7.07 2.88 -6.44
N ALA A 79 6.15 2.50 -7.34
CA ALA A 79 5.84 3.28 -8.54
C ALA A 79 5.28 4.67 -8.20
N VAL A 80 4.37 4.76 -7.24
CA VAL A 80 3.81 6.03 -6.74
C VAL A 80 4.91 6.91 -6.12
N ALA A 81 5.78 6.34 -5.29
CA ALA A 81 6.88 7.07 -4.67
C ALA A 81 7.92 7.57 -5.69
N ASP A 82 8.21 6.76 -6.72
CA ASP A 82 9.12 7.15 -7.82
C ASP A 82 8.57 8.37 -8.58
N GLU A 83 7.25 8.43 -8.86
CA GLU A 83 6.61 9.61 -9.46
C GLU A 83 6.66 10.83 -8.54
N MET A 84 6.60 10.65 -7.23
CA MET A 84 6.75 11.71 -6.24
C MET A 84 8.23 12.10 -6.03
N GLY A 85 9.19 11.35 -6.57
CA GLY A 85 10.63 11.56 -6.37
C GLY A 85 11.12 11.19 -4.96
N LEU A 86 10.47 10.20 -4.31
CA LEU A 86 10.72 9.75 -2.94
C LEU A 86 11.30 8.32 -2.92
N GLU A 87 12.08 8.00 -1.88
CA GLU A 87 12.50 6.64 -1.57
C GLU A 87 11.52 6.00 -0.58
N VAL A 88 11.14 4.73 -0.77
CA VAL A 88 10.21 4.02 0.13
C VAL A 88 10.97 3.38 1.28
N GLU A 89 10.48 3.56 2.52
CA GLU A 89 10.89 2.82 3.72
C GLU A 89 9.69 2.05 4.28
N MET A 90 9.67 0.71 4.04
CA MET A 90 8.58 -0.15 4.48
C MET A 90 8.68 -0.49 5.97
N GLN A 91 7.52 -0.52 6.65
CA GLN A 91 7.36 -0.91 8.05
C GLN A 91 6.22 -1.94 8.16
N ASP A 92 6.51 -3.13 8.65
CA ASP A 92 5.50 -4.11 9.02
C ASP A 92 4.75 -3.63 10.27
N GLN A 93 3.43 -3.49 10.16
CA GLN A 93 2.52 -3.03 11.21
C GLN A 93 1.20 -3.80 11.15
N PRO A 94 0.64 -4.21 12.30
CA PRO A 94 -0.67 -4.86 12.32
C PRO A 94 -1.77 -4.01 11.68
N PHE A 95 -2.73 -4.64 11.00
CA PHE A 95 -3.82 -3.98 10.29
C PHE A 95 -4.63 -3.01 11.17
N GLU A 96 -4.90 -3.37 12.44
CA GLU A 96 -5.56 -2.49 13.40
C GLU A 96 -4.80 -1.18 13.65
N VAL A 97 -3.47 -1.23 13.58
CA VAL A 97 -2.59 -0.05 13.75
C VAL A 97 -2.68 0.86 12.52
N ILE A 98 -2.75 0.28 11.33
CA ILE A 98 -2.96 0.99 10.07
C ILE A 98 -4.28 1.75 10.12
N LEU A 99 -5.39 1.09 10.46
CA LEU A 99 -6.72 1.68 10.56
C LEU A 99 -6.89 2.69 11.70
N ALA A 100 -5.98 2.70 12.67
CA ALA A 100 -6.01 3.68 13.74
C ALA A 100 -5.50 5.06 13.33
N GLY A 101 -4.99 5.24 12.09
CA GLY A 101 -4.53 6.52 11.56
C GLY A 101 -3.42 7.15 12.37
N GLN A 102 -2.41 6.38 12.80
CA GLN A 102 -1.39 6.84 13.76
C GLN A 102 -0.41 7.85 13.15
N GLN A 103 -0.81 9.11 13.18
CA GLN A 103 0.06 10.24 12.78
C GLN A 103 1.42 10.20 13.48
N GLY A 104 2.48 10.44 12.70
CA GLY A 104 3.85 10.55 13.20
C GLY A 104 4.56 9.23 13.47
N ARG A 105 4.02 8.10 13.01
CA ARG A 105 4.72 6.80 13.01
C ARG A 105 5.16 6.37 11.62
N PHE A 106 4.35 6.66 10.63
CA PHE A 106 4.58 6.46 9.19
C PHE A 106 3.85 7.57 8.44
N ASP A 107 4.20 7.83 7.20
CA ASP A 107 3.59 8.87 6.39
C ASP A 107 2.25 8.40 5.81
N LEU A 108 2.18 7.16 5.35
CA LEU A 108 0.98 6.52 4.83
C LEU A 108 1.06 5.01 4.99
N SER A 109 0.00 4.30 4.61
CA SER A 109 0.02 2.83 4.55
C SER A 109 -0.70 2.30 3.31
N ILE A 110 -0.22 1.14 2.84
CA ILE A 110 -0.82 0.35 1.78
C ILE A 110 -0.88 -1.10 2.26
N ALA A 111 -2.07 -1.69 2.29
CA ALA A 111 -2.31 -3.03 2.85
C ALA A 111 -3.69 -3.54 2.43
N ALA A 112 -3.96 -3.62 1.14
CA ALA A 112 -5.24 -4.09 0.57
C ALA A 112 -6.47 -3.50 1.31
N THR A 113 -6.42 -2.21 1.65
CA THR A 113 -7.37 -1.60 2.59
C THR A 113 -8.61 -1.06 1.87
N THR A 114 -9.76 -1.69 2.13
CA THR A 114 -11.06 -1.26 1.58
C THR A 114 -11.44 0.14 2.06
N ILE A 115 -11.76 1.02 1.12
CA ILE A 115 -12.35 2.34 1.37
C ILE A 115 -13.76 2.14 1.94
N LYS A 116 -14.00 2.63 3.16
CA LYS A 116 -15.31 2.54 3.85
C LYS A 116 -15.61 3.82 4.63
N PRO A 117 -16.86 4.31 4.62
CA PRO A 117 -17.25 5.49 5.42
C PRO A 117 -16.94 5.35 6.92
N SER A 118 -16.96 4.14 7.45
CA SER A 118 -16.61 3.89 8.87
C SER A 118 -15.11 4.07 9.16
N ARG A 119 -14.24 3.92 8.17
CA ARG A 119 -12.79 4.14 8.26
C ARG A 119 -12.41 5.60 8.04
N GLU A 120 -13.13 6.30 7.15
CA GLU A 120 -12.94 7.72 6.84
C GLU A 120 -13.13 8.68 8.02
N ASN A 121 -13.64 8.20 9.14
CA ASN A 121 -13.69 8.97 10.40
C ASN A 121 -12.35 9.04 11.15
N ARG A 122 -11.30 8.40 10.64
CA ARG A 122 -9.99 8.27 11.30
C ARG A 122 -8.81 8.41 10.36
N VAL A 123 -9.03 8.20 9.08
CA VAL A 123 -8.01 8.21 8.03
C VAL A 123 -8.61 8.78 6.75
N ASP A 124 -7.76 9.35 5.91
CA ASP A 124 -8.07 9.69 4.54
C ASP A 124 -7.65 8.53 3.62
N PHE A 125 -8.18 8.50 2.41
CA PHE A 125 -7.84 7.53 1.38
C PHE A 125 -7.42 8.21 0.09
N SER A 126 -6.54 7.55 -0.66
CA SER A 126 -6.30 7.88 -2.05
C SER A 126 -7.47 7.50 -2.94
N ASP A 127 -7.40 7.85 -4.22
CA ASP A 127 -8.19 7.23 -5.26
C ASP A 127 -7.99 5.71 -5.26
N PRO A 128 -9.03 4.93 -5.66
CA PRO A 128 -8.92 3.47 -5.66
C PRO A 128 -7.83 2.96 -6.60
N TYR A 129 -7.14 1.88 -6.17
CA TYR A 129 -6.12 1.22 -6.96
C TYR A 129 -6.41 -0.25 -7.26
N PHE A 130 -7.39 -0.86 -6.55
CA PHE A 130 -7.78 -2.25 -6.73
C PHE A 130 -9.26 -2.44 -6.47
N GLU A 131 -9.88 -3.44 -7.13
CA GLU A 131 -11.25 -3.89 -6.88
C GLU A 131 -11.22 -5.34 -6.41
N ALA A 132 -11.81 -5.62 -5.25
CA ALA A 132 -11.86 -6.94 -4.65
C ALA A 132 -13.29 -7.41 -4.39
N SER A 133 -13.43 -8.72 -4.21
CA SER A 133 -14.62 -9.39 -3.69
C SER A 133 -14.22 -10.26 -2.50
N GLN A 134 -15.20 -10.64 -1.68
CA GLN A 134 -15.00 -11.61 -0.61
C GLN A 134 -15.15 -13.04 -1.13
N SER A 135 -14.60 -14.01 -0.42
CA SER A 135 -14.68 -15.42 -0.77
C SER A 135 -14.89 -16.31 0.45
N LEU A 136 -15.46 -17.49 0.21
CA LEU A 136 -15.57 -18.57 1.18
C LEU A 136 -14.58 -19.68 0.81
N LEU A 137 -13.57 -19.85 1.67
CA LEU A 137 -12.50 -20.84 1.57
C LEU A 137 -12.75 -21.97 2.54
N VAL A 138 -12.62 -23.21 2.08
CA VAL A 138 -12.83 -24.43 2.88
C VAL A 138 -11.76 -25.49 2.56
N PRO A 139 -11.56 -26.52 3.40
CA PRO A 139 -10.81 -27.71 3.02
C PRO A 139 -11.45 -28.39 1.81
N ALA A 140 -10.66 -28.91 0.88
CA ALA A 140 -11.16 -29.55 -0.36
C ALA A 140 -12.02 -30.80 -0.13
N ASP A 141 -11.99 -31.39 1.07
CA ASP A 141 -12.83 -32.50 1.48
C ASP A 141 -14.01 -32.09 2.40
N SER A 142 -14.29 -30.77 2.48
CA SER A 142 -15.39 -30.22 3.28
C SER A 142 -16.76 -30.63 2.74
N ASP A 143 -17.72 -30.81 3.63
CA ASP A 143 -19.15 -30.98 3.27
C ASP A 143 -19.87 -29.62 3.09
N ILE A 144 -19.21 -28.48 3.32
CA ILE A 144 -19.74 -27.13 3.09
C ILE A 144 -19.65 -26.83 1.59
N GLU A 145 -20.78 -26.61 0.94
CA GLU A 145 -20.87 -26.30 -0.51
C GLU A 145 -21.21 -24.82 -0.78
N SER A 146 -21.69 -24.10 0.24
CA SER A 146 -22.08 -22.69 0.12
C SER A 146 -22.18 -22.00 1.49
N VAL A 147 -22.36 -20.68 1.52
CA VAL A 147 -22.56 -19.92 2.76
C VAL A 147 -23.84 -20.35 3.52
N GLU A 148 -24.85 -20.87 2.83
CA GLU A 148 -26.09 -21.38 3.42
C GLU A 148 -25.88 -22.66 4.25
N ASP A 149 -24.76 -23.36 4.08
CA ASP A 149 -24.41 -24.55 4.88
C ASP A 149 -23.72 -24.20 6.19
N ILE A 150 -23.32 -22.91 6.36
CA ILE A 150 -22.74 -22.40 7.60
C ILE A 150 -23.85 -22.25 8.65
N THR A 151 -23.72 -23.01 9.72
CA THR A 151 -24.68 -23.04 10.84
C THR A 151 -24.01 -22.64 12.14
N SER A 152 -24.80 -22.53 13.22
CA SER A 152 -24.27 -22.23 14.56
C SER A 152 -23.24 -23.26 15.10
N ASP A 153 -23.09 -24.41 14.45
CA ASP A 153 -22.11 -25.44 14.82
C ASP A 153 -20.83 -25.31 13.97
N THR A 154 -20.83 -24.42 12.95
CA THR A 154 -19.68 -24.14 12.06
C THR A 154 -18.84 -23.01 12.64
N VAL A 155 -17.52 -23.16 12.63
CA VAL A 155 -16.57 -22.11 13.04
C VAL A 155 -15.96 -21.48 11.81
N VAL A 156 -16.15 -20.17 11.63
CA VAL A 156 -15.62 -19.38 10.52
C VAL A 156 -14.44 -18.53 11.00
N GLY A 157 -13.28 -18.71 10.39
CA GLY A 157 -12.11 -17.87 10.63
C GLY A 157 -12.17 -16.59 9.79
N ALA A 158 -11.71 -15.49 10.34
CA ALA A 158 -11.50 -14.23 9.63
C ALA A 158 -10.40 -13.42 10.33
N GLU A 159 -9.83 -12.46 9.63
CA GLU A 159 -8.92 -11.50 10.25
C GLU A 159 -9.70 -10.38 10.94
N ASP A 160 -9.25 -9.98 12.15
CA ASP A 160 -9.90 -8.96 12.98
C ASP A 160 -9.94 -7.59 12.26
N THR A 161 -11.03 -6.86 12.44
CA THR A 161 -11.28 -5.51 11.89
C THR A 161 -11.40 -5.40 10.37
N THR A 162 -11.41 -6.54 9.65
CA THR A 162 -11.55 -6.58 8.18
C THR A 162 -13.02 -6.54 7.71
N THR A 163 -13.18 -6.40 6.41
CA THR A 163 -14.47 -6.57 5.73
C THR A 163 -14.91 -8.02 5.72
N GLY A 164 -13.96 -8.96 5.62
CA GLY A 164 -14.20 -10.40 5.72
C GLY A 164 -14.80 -10.80 7.08
N GLU A 165 -14.25 -10.29 8.19
CA GLU A 165 -14.84 -10.51 9.52
C GLU A 165 -16.25 -9.92 9.63
N THR A 166 -16.43 -8.70 9.10
CA THR A 166 -17.75 -8.05 9.07
C THR A 166 -18.75 -8.91 8.31
N TYR A 167 -18.37 -9.38 7.10
CA TYR A 167 -19.20 -10.24 6.28
C TYR A 167 -19.54 -11.55 6.99
N ALA A 168 -18.55 -12.22 7.59
CA ALA A 168 -18.77 -13.45 8.34
C ALA A 168 -19.78 -13.26 9.48
N ASN A 169 -19.70 -12.16 10.22
CA ASN A 169 -20.63 -11.87 11.33
C ASN A 169 -22.05 -11.47 10.89
N GLU A 170 -22.18 -10.81 9.74
CA GLU A 170 -23.47 -10.27 9.29
C GLU A 170 -24.24 -11.24 8.38
N GLU A 171 -23.53 -12.06 7.58
CA GLU A 171 -24.12 -12.86 6.52
C GLU A 171 -24.06 -14.37 6.78
N THR A 172 -23.52 -14.80 7.95
CA THR A 172 -23.51 -16.21 8.34
C THR A 172 -24.09 -16.45 9.73
N ASP A 173 -24.59 -17.68 9.96
CA ASP A 173 -25.02 -18.12 11.29
C ASP A 173 -23.88 -18.77 12.11
N GLY A 174 -22.63 -18.82 11.56
CA GLY A 174 -21.49 -19.48 12.16
C GLY A 174 -20.91 -18.76 13.40
N GLU A 175 -20.13 -19.51 14.20
CA GLU A 175 -19.28 -18.89 15.23
C GLU A 175 -18.06 -18.26 14.54
N VAL A 176 -17.96 -16.92 14.53
CA VAL A 176 -16.80 -16.23 13.95
C VAL A 176 -15.64 -16.21 14.93
N ARG A 177 -14.48 -16.65 14.45
CA ARG A 177 -13.22 -16.61 15.22
C ARG A 177 -12.25 -15.68 14.51
N SER A 178 -11.94 -14.55 15.19
CA SER A 178 -11.04 -13.52 14.70
C SER A 178 -9.58 -13.87 14.99
N TYR A 179 -8.70 -13.57 14.05
CA TYR A 179 -7.25 -13.75 14.13
C TYR A 179 -6.55 -12.41 13.91
N ALA A 180 -5.33 -12.27 14.39
CA ALA A 180 -4.58 -11.03 14.24
C ALA A 180 -4.06 -10.79 12.81
N GLY A 181 -3.93 -11.85 12.03
CA GLY A 181 -3.59 -11.82 10.60
C GLY A 181 -4.20 -13.01 9.88
N ILE A 182 -4.45 -12.86 8.57
CA ILE A 182 -5.15 -13.89 7.79
C ILE A 182 -4.42 -15.23 7.74
N ASN A 183 -3.10 -15.24 7.73
CA ASN A 183 -2.30 -16.47 7.69
C ASN A 183 -2.49 -17.34 8.95
N GLU A 184 -2.86 -16.71 10.07
CA GLU A 184 -3.25 -17.44 11.29
C GLU A 184 -4.60 -18.15 11.09
N ALA A 185 -5.56 -17.51 10.40
CA ALA A 185 -6.83 -18.11 10.06
C ALA A 185 -6.67 -19.25 9.05
N PHE A 186 -5.84 -19.10 8.02
CA PHE A 186 -5.51 -20.18 7.07
C PHE A 186 -4.84 -21.35 7.78
N THR A 187 -3.87 -21.10 8.65
CA THR A 187 -3.25 -22.13 9.49
C THR A 187 -4.27 -22.83 10.39
N ALA A 188 -5.23 -22.11 10.93
CA ALA A 188 -6.31 -22.69 11.73
C ALA A 188 -7.25 -23.57 10.91
N LEU A 189 -7.53 -23.20 9.65
CA LEU A 189 -8.28 -24.01 8.68
C LEU A 189 -7.57 -25.32 8.36
N ASP A 190 -6.29 -25.27 8.02
CA ASP A 190 -5.46 -26.46 7.75
C ASP A 190 -5.40 -27.43 8.93
N ASN A 191 -5.43 -26.91 10.15
CA ASN A 191 -5.40 -27.71 11.37
C ASN A 191 -6.79 -28.16 11.84
N GLY A 192 -7.87 -27.83 11.13
CA GLY A 192 -9.26 -28.15 11.49
C GLY A 192 -9.72 -27.46 12.78
N GLN A 193 -9.19 -26.28 13.07
CA GLN A 193 -9.60 -25.46 14.21
C GLN A 193 -10.75 -24.51 13.86
N VAL A 194 -10.90 -24.20 12.57
CA VAL A 194 -12.06 -23.57 11.93
C VAL A 194 -12.47 -24.44 10.76
N ASP A 195 -13.73 -24.32 10.34
CA ASP A 195 -14.32 -25.15 9.28
C ASP A 195 -14.29 -24.43 7.92
N ALA A 196 -14.21 -23.10 7.95
CA ALA A 196 -14.16 -22.23 6.79
C ALA A 196 -13.42 -20.94 7.13
N VAL A 197 -12.98 -20.19 6.09
CA VAL A 197 -12.45 -18.83 6.22
C VAL A 197 -13.18 -17.93 5.23
N ILE A 198 -13.56 -16.72 5.68
CA ILE A 198 -14.04 -15.64 4.82
C ILE A 198 -12.96 -14.58 4.74
N ASN A 199 -12.53 -14.28 3.52
CA ASN A 199 -11.46 -13.33 3.22
C ASN A 199 -11.55 -12.87 1.77
N ASP A 200 -10.79 -11.83 1.44
CA ASP A 200 -10.69 -11.30 0.08
C ASP A 200 -10.26 -12.39 -0.91
N LEU A 201 -10.95 -12.42 -2.05
CA LEU A 201 -10.76 -13.44 -3.07
C LEU A 201 -9.30 -13.58 -3.54
N PRO A 202 -8.54 -12.51 -3.82
CA PRO A 202 -7.17 -12.65 -4.29
C PRO A 202 -6.24 -13.34 -3.27
N SER A 203 -6.38 -13.01 -1.98
CA SER A 203 -5.57 -13.62 -0.92
C SER A 203 -5.98 -15.06 -0.67
N SER A 204 -7.29 -15.37 -0.70
CA SER A 204 -7.78 -16.75 -0.65
C SER A 204 -7.29 -17.58 -1.84
N ALA A 205 -7.22 -16.99 -3.06
CA ALA A 205 -6.70 -17.65 -4.24
C ALA A 205 -5.20 -17.99 -4.10
N SER A 206 -4.41 -17.08 -3.53
CA SER A 206 -3.01 -17.34 -3.20
C SER A 206 -2.88 -18.51 -2.22
N ALA A 207 -3.70 -18.57 -1.17
CA ALA A 207 -3.72 -19.68 -0.22
C ALA A 207 -4.09 -21.02 -0.88
N VAL A 208 -5.01 -21.03 -1.84
CA VAL A 208 -5.35 -22.23 -2.62
C VAL A 208 -4.18 -22.70 -3.48
N GLU A 209 -3.48 -21.77 -4.14
CA GLU A 209 -2.28 -22.10 -4.95
C GLU A 209 -1.19 -22.74 -4.11
N ASP A 210 -0.99 -22.25 -2.89
CA ASP A 210 0.05 -22.75 -1.97
C ASP A 210 -0.35 -24.06 -1.23
N SER A 211 -1.64 -24.43 -1.25
CA SER A 211 -2.18 -25.56 -0.47
C SER A 211 -1.92 -26.95 -1.07
N ASP A 212 -1.28 -27.05 -2.26
CA ASP A 212 -1.12 -28.32 -2.99
C ASP A 212 -2.47 -29.06 -3.28
N GLY A 213 -3.60 -28.33 -3.22
CA GLY A 213 -4.96 -28.83 -3.47
C GLY A 213 -5.71 -29.27 -2.20
N ASP A 214 -5.25 -28.88 -1.04
CA ASP A 214 -5.91 -29.17 0.24
C ASP A 214 -7.01 -28.14 0.57
N LEU A 215 -7.02 -26.96 -0.09
CA LEU A 215 -8.01 -25.90 0.06
C LEU A 215 -8.77 -25.63 -1.24
N GLU A 216 -10.03 -25.16 -1.13
CA GLU A 216 -10.88 -24.78 -2.24
C GLU A 216 -11.70 -23.53 -1.90
N ILE A 217 -11.80 -22.59 -2.87
CA ILE A 217 -12.77 -21.50 -2.84
C ILE A 217 -14.06 -22.01 -3.43
N ILE A 218 -15.10 -22.12 -2.61
CA ILE A 218 -16.40 -22.68 -3.04
C ILE A 218 -17.42 -21.60 -3.41
N GLN A 219 -17.19 -20.37 -2.97
CA GLN A 219 -18.09 -19.25 -3.27
C GLN A 219 -17.33 -17.93 -3.27
N GLU A 220 -17.70 -17.06 -4.23
CA GLU A 220 -17.29 -15.67 -4.31
C GLU A 220 -18.49 -14.77 -3.98
N PHE A 221 -18.25 -13.70 -3.25
CA PHE A 221 -19.25 -12.70 -2.89
C PHE A 221 -18.85 -11.35 -3.53
N PRO A 222 -19.57 -10.90 -4.57
CA PRO A 222 -19.27 -9.64 -5.25
C PRO A 222 -19.63 -8.46 -4.35
N THR A 223 -18.73 -8.08 -3.47
CA THR A 223 -18.89 -6.98 -2.51
C THR A 223 -18.52 -5.62 -3.10
N GLU A 224 -17.97 -5.60 -4.32
CA GLU A 224 -17.55 -4.38 -5.03
C GLU A 224 -16.65 -3.49 -4.14
N GLU A 225 -15.72 -4.12 -3.42
CA GLU A 225 -14.78 -3.43 -2.55
C GLU A 225 -13.68 -2.75 -3.36
N LEU A 226 -13.41 -1.49 -3.04
CA LEU A 226 -12.31 -0.73 -3.64
C LEU A 226 -11.23 -0.48 -2.59
N TYR A 227 -9.97 -0.81 -2.91
CA TYR A 227 -8.84 -0.51 -2.03
C TYR A 227 -8.26 0.84 -2.32
N GLY A 228 -7.85 1.55 -1.25
CA GLY A 228 -7.15 2.82 -1.31
C GLY A 228 -5.92 2.83 -0.41
N ILE A 229 -4.95 3.66 -0.75
CA ILE A 229 -3.81 3.97 0.12
C ILE A 229 -4.35 4.78 1.31
N VAL A 230 -4.02 4.35 2.51
CA VAL A 230 -4.46 4.99 3.75
C VAL A 230 -3.50 6.12 4.13
N ILE A 231 -4.04 7.30 4.35
CA ILE A 231 -3.29 8.51 4.68
C ILE A 231 -3.83 9.06 6.01
N PRO A 232 -2.98 9.54 6.93
CA PRO A 232 -3.45 10.15 8.17
C PRO A 232 -4.35 11.35 7.92
N GLU A 233 -5.41 11.52 8.74
CA GLU A 233 -6.30 12.71 8.70
C GLU A 233 -5.49 14.02 8.72
N ASP A 234 -6.04 15.08 8.14
CA ASP A 234 -5.43 16.42 8.06
C ASP A 234 -4.14 16.47 7.19
N SER A 235 -3.94 15.51 6.28
CA SER A 235 -2.76 15.43 5.38
C SER A 235 -3.12 15.73 3.92
N ASP A 236 -3.99 16.72 3.66
CA ASP A 236 -4.55 17.06 2.34
C ASP A 236 -3.47 17.15 1.24
N ALA A 237 -2.30 17.77 1.54
CA ALA A 237 -1.22 17.92 0.57
C ALA A 237 -0.59 16.55 0.18
N LEU A 238 -0.55 15.60 1.10
CA LEU A 238 -0.07 14.24 0.83
C LEU A 238 -1.11 13.44 0.03
N VAL A 239 -2.41 13.58 0.34
CA VAL A 239 -3.52 12.98 -0.44
C VAL A 239 -3.46 13.47 -1.88
N ASP A 240 -3.34 14.79 -2.10
CA ASP A 240 -3.27 15.37 -3.44
C ASP A 240 -2.06 14.85 -4.22
N ALA A 241 -0.88 14.80 -3.58
CA ALA A 241 0.36 14.33 -4.22
C ALA A 241 0.31 12.83 -4.56
N VAL A 242 -0.22 12.00 -3.67
CA VAL A 242 -0.42 10.56 -3.91
C VAL A 242 -1.39 10.34 -5.06
N ASN A 243 -2.52 11.08 -5.10
CA ASN A 243 -3.50 10.94 -6.18
C ASN A 243 -2.94 11.42 -7.53
N GLU A 244 -2.12 12.49 -7.58
CA GLU A 244 -1.46 12.94 -8.81
C GLU A 244 -0.47 11.86 -9.32
N ALA A 245 0.33 11.28 -8.43
CA ALA A 245 1.25 10.20 -8.77
C ALA A 245 0.49 8.92 -9.21
N LEU A 246 -0.55 8.53 -8.47
CA LEU A 246 -1.38 7.38 -8.82
C LEU A 246 -2.09 7.56 -10.18
N ALA A 247 -2.56 8.77 -10.49
CA ALA A 247 -3.13 9.07 -11.81
C ALA A 247 -2.09 8.89 -12.91
N THR A 248 -0.84 9.32 -12.70
CA THR A 248 0.27 9.11 -13.65
C THR A 248 0.53 7.62 -13.87
N VAL A 249 0.64 6.84 -12.79
CA VAL A 249 0.86 5.38 -12.82
C VAL A 249 -0.29 4.64 -13.55
N LYS A 250 -1.52 5.13 -13.42
CA LYS A 250 -2.68 4.61 -14.19
C LYS A 250 -2.61 4.99 -15.67
N GLU A 251 -2.28 6.25 -15.99
CA GLU A 251 -2.32 6.78 -17.36
C GLU A 251 -1.17 6.27 -18.24
N ASP A 252 0.02 6.03 -17.68
CA ASP A 252 1.19 5.58 -18.43
C ASP A 252 1.25 4.06 -18.62
N GLY A 253 0.36 3.30 -17.96
CA GLY A 253 0.22 1.86 -18.06
C GLY A 253 1.04 1.07 -17.04
N THR A 254 1.74 1.72 -16.13
CA THR A 254 2.51 1.05 -15.06
C THR A 254 1.60 0.21 -14.18
N LEU A 255 0.39 0.70 -13.85
CA LEU A 255 -0.58 -0.09 -13.08
C LEU A 255 -1.00 -1.37 -13.83
N ASP A 256 -1.21 -1.29 -15.16
CA ASP A 256 -1.51 -2.48 -15.98
C ASP A 256 -0.36 -3.50 -15.95
N GLU A 257 0.91 -3.04 -15.99
CA GLU A 257 2.07 -3.91 -15.90
C GLU A 257 2.11 -4.64 -14.54
N ILE A 258 1.82 -3.95 -13.44
CA ILE A 258 1.75 -4.53 -12.08
C ILE A 258 0.59 -5.54 -12.00
N TYR A 259 -0.61 -5.21 -12.53
CA TYR A 259 -1.73 -6.16 -12.62
C TYR A 259 -1.39 -7.42 -13.42
N GLN A 260 -0.70 -7.26 -14.56
CA GLN A 260 -0.26 -8.39 -15.38
C GLN A 260 0.74 -9.29 -14.65
N GLU A 261 1.65 -8.70 -13.87
CA GLU A 261 2.65 -9.46 -13.11
C GLU A 261 2.00 -10.32 -12.02
N TRP A 262 1.09 -9.72 -11.23
CA TRP A 262 0.54 -10.38 -10.05
C TRP A 262 -0.74 -11.18 -10.32
N PHE A 263 -1.57 -10.75 -11.27
CA PHE A 263 -2.88 -11.35 -11.53
C PHE A 263 -3.07 -11.85 -12.96
N GLY A 264 -2.15 -11.56 -13.88
CA GLY A 264 -2.23 -11.98 -15.27
C GLY A 264 -3.35 -11.31 -16.09
N THR A 265 -3.84 -10.17 -15.61
CA THR A 265 -4.90 -9.36 -16.26
C THR A 265 -4.51 -7.89 -16.29
N ASP A 266 -5.17 -7.09 -17.15
CA ASP A 266 -5.05 -5.63 -17.08
C ASP A 266 -5.90 -5.10 -15.90
N ALA A 267 -5.60 -3.88 -15.44
CA ALA A 267 -6.40 -3.19 -14.44
C ALA A 267 -7.84 -2.95 -14.98
N PRO A 268 -8.90 -3.16 -14.19
CA PRO A 268 -10.26 -2.95 -14.66
C PRO A 268 -10.59 -1.45 -14.82
N ASP A 269 -11.48 -1.12 -15.77
CA ASP A 269 -11.93 0.26 -16.00
C ASP A 269 -12.50 0.91 -14.72
N THR A 270 -13.11 0.10 -13.83
CA THR A 270 -13.62 0.51 -12.52
C THR A 270 -12.54 1.05 -11.58
N VAL A 271 -11.29 0.63 -11.77
CA VAL A 271 -10.13 1.14 -11.03
C VAL A 271 -9.46 2.30 -11.76
N LEU A 272 -9.30 2.17 -13.08
CA LEU A 272 -8.62 3.19 -13.90
C LEU A 272 -9.36 4.53 -13.91
N GLU A 273 -10.71 4.49 -13.94
CA GLU A 273 -11.56 5.69 -14.02
C GLU A 273 -12.04 6.19 -12.63
N ALA A 274 -11.82 5.41 -11.57
CA ALA A 274 -12.32 5.75 -10.25
C ALA A 274 -11.53 6.88 -9.60
N THR A 275 -12.29 7.78 -8.97
CA THR A 275 -11.79 8.78 -8.02
C THR A 275 -12.54 8.63 -6.71
N HIS A 276 -11.88 8.98 -5.61
CA HIS A 276 -12.47 8.94 -4.28
C HIS A 276 -12.82 10.35 -3.81
N GLU A 277 -14.08 10.56 -3.42
CA GLU A 277 -14.52 11.78 -2.73
C GLU A 277 -14.87 11.40 -1.27
N PRO A 278 -14.19 11.97 -0.27
CA PRO A 278 -14.46 11.70 1.14
C PRO A 278 -15.94 11.97 1.50
N THR A 279 -16.53 11.11 2.33
CA THR A 279 -17.97 11.18 2.72
C THR A 279 -18.24 12.01 3.97
#